data_d5e78d66b91622d4642e26d03e4ee128
#
_entry.id   d5e78d66b91622d4642e26d03e4ee128
#
_cell.length_a   1.000
_cell.length_b   1.000
_cell.length_c   1.000
_cell.angle_alpha   90.00
_cell.angle_beta   90.00
_cell.angle_gamma   90.00
#
_symmetry.space_group_name_H-M   'P 1'
#
loop_
_entity.id
_entity.type
_entity.pdbx_description
1 polymer ?
#
loop_
_entity_poly.entity_id
_entity_poly.type
_entity_poly.pdbx_seq_one_letter_code
_entity_poly.pdbx_strand_id
1 'polypeptide(L)'
;AALRAAPLPVDWLHERAPRGSGGGIAGARALLGEREPFLVLNGDMCLELDFAALLATHRANRTLATLALRDDERKGEFGSIGYDPTGSVCRFTDRIDLGGELGSGLFIGVQVMSPEMFARMPSGEAFEIIPDVYLPALRAGVRIGTFLQPATQPWWPVGTPGELLDANIAALRQEVGRGRDALRVAADARVEGQLVGPAWVGAGAVVARDARIGPHAVLCARAHVGAGARLVDSLALPGAEVAARSALERAIAFEKEVWRDG
;
A
#
# COMPACT_ATOMS: atom_id res chain seq x y z
N ALA A 1 9.70 2.68 -18.58
CA ALA A 1 8.95 3.71 -19.32
C ALA A 1 8.07 4.54 -18.37
N ALA A 2 7.33 3.91 -17.45
CA ALA A 2 6.41 4.61 -16.51
C ALA A 2 7.13 5.62 -15.59
N LEU A 3 8.28 5.26 -15.04
CA LEU A 3 9.06 6.14 -14.16
C LEU A 3 9.59 7.42 -14.85
N ARG A 4 9.82 7.36 -16.17
CA ARG A 4 10.28 8.53 -16.94
C ARG A 4 9.17 9.55 -17.20
N ALA A 5 7.91 9.16 -17.04
CA ALA A 5 6.73 10.01 -17.18
C ALA A 5 6.18 10.47 -15.83
N ALA A 6 6.89 10.21 -14.73
CA ALA A 6 6.47 10.65 -13.40
C ALA A 6 6.45 12.19 -13.32
N PRO A 7 5.48 12.79 -12.61
CA PRO A 7 5.37 14.25 -12.49
C PRO A 7 6.48 14.87 -11.63
N LEU A 8 7.25 14.05 -10.93
CA LEU A 8 8.39 14.44 -10.10
C LEU A 8 9.66 13.75 -10.61
N PRO A 9 10.85 14.33 -10.38
CA PRO A 9 12.12 13.66 -10.63
C PRO A 9 12.17 12.33 -9.86
N VAL A 10 12.51 11.24 -10.53
CA VAL A 10 12.62 9.91 -9.95
C VAL A 10 14.00 9.35 -10.27
N ASP A 11 14.77 9.08 -9.21
CA ASP A 11 15.96 8.24 -9.26
C ASP A 11 15.58 6.81 -8.85
N TRP A 12 16.31 5.82 -9.38
CA TRP A 12 16.05 4.42 -9.10
C TRP A 12 17.34 3.65 -8.94
N LEU A 13 17.31 2.68 -8.05
CA LEU A 13 18.40 1.75 -7.81
C LEU A 13 17.99 0.36 -8.27
N HIS A 14 18.87 -0.31 -8.97
CA HIS A 14 18.67 -1.69 -9.39
C HIS A 14 19.35 -2.63 -8.41
N GLU A 15 18.58 -3.49 -7.76
CA GLU A 15 19.09 -4.58 -6.92
C GLU A 15 19.17 -5.85 -7.75
N ARG A 16 20.36 -6.47 -7.83
CA ARG A 16 20.54 -7.76 -8.52
C ARG A 16 19.93 -8.93 -7.77
N ALA A 17 19.83 -8.80 -6.47
CA ALA A 17 19.16 -9.72 -5.55
C ALA A 17 18.48 -8.88 -4.45
N PRO A 18 17.34 -9.34 -3.88
CA PRO A 18 16.67 -8.65 -2.78
C PRO A 18 17.63 -8.44 -1.60
N ARG A 19 17.68 -7.20 -1.10
CA ARG A 19 18.55 -6.82 0.04
C ARG A 19 17.80 -6.72 1.36
N GLY A 20 16.51 -7.04 1.36
CA GLY A 20 15.65 -6.77 2.50
C GLY A 20 15.34 -5.28 2.67
N SER A 21 14.43 -4.96 3.56
CA SER A 21 13.95 -3.59 3.78
C SER A 21 15.05 -2.62 4.23
N GLY A 22 15.95 -3.07 5.09
CA GLY A 22 17.09 -2.26 5.56
C GLY A 22 18.18 -2.09 4.51
N GLY A 23 18.53 -3.16 3.80
CA GLY A 23 19.55 -3.12 2.75
C GLY A 23 19.15 -2.24 1.56
N GLY A 24 17.86 -2.23 1.19
CA GLY A 24 17.32 -1.31 0.18
C GLY A 24 17.47 0.16 0.58
N ILE A 25 17.11 0.49 1.84
CA ILE A 25 17.29 1.85 2.38
C ILE A 25 18.78 2.25 2.42
N ALA A 26 19.65 1.35 2.89
CA ALA A 26 21.09 1.61 2.94
C ALA A 26 21.67 1.84 1.54
N GLY A 27 21.21 1.10 0.53
CA GLY A 27 21.58 1.29 -0.86
C GLY A 27 21.25 2.66 -1.42
N ALA A 28 20.17 3.27 -0.93
CA ALA A 28 19.72 4.59 -1.36
C ALA A 28 20.47 5.76 -0.67
N ARG A 29 21.36 5.51 0.29
CA ARG A 29 22.04 6.53 1.10
C ARG A 29 22.66 7.66 0.25
N ALA A 30 23.32 7.33 -0.84
CA ALA A 30 23.97 8.32 -1.69
C ALA A 30 22.98 9.28 -2.39
N LEU A 31 21.75 8.83 -2.64
CA LEU A 31 20.67 9.63 -3.22
C LEU A 31 19.94 10.46 -2.17
N LEU A 32 19.76 9.91 -0.98
CA LEU A 32 19.01 10.54 0.11
C LEU A 32 19.76 11.69 0.81
N GLY A 33 21.08 11.67 0.74
CA GLY A 33 21.92 12.67 1.41
C GLY A 33 22.04 12.45 2.91
N GLU A 34 22.73 13.38 3.61
CA GLU A 34 23.07 13.20 5.02
C GLU A 34 22.59 14.35 5.93
N ARG A 35 21.77 15.26 5.42
CA ARG A 35 21.44 16.50 6.15
C ARG A 35 20.00 16.58 6.62
N GLU A 36 19.06 15.99 5.90
CA GLU A 36 17.63 16.13 6.16
C GLU A 36 16.99 14.76 6.40
N PRO A 37 15.99 14.71 7.28
CA PRO A 37 15.14 13.53 7.40
C PRO A 37 14.44 13.20 6.07
N PHE A 38 14.25 11.91 5.81
CA PHE A 38 13.62 11.41 4.60
C PHE A 38 12.48 10.44 4.92
N LEU A 39 11.53 10.37 3.99
CA LEU A 39 10.41 9.43 4.04
C LEU A 39 10.81 8.10 3.40
N VAL A 40 10.37 7.02 4.03
CA VAL A 40 10.43 5.67 3.47
C VAL A 40 9.00 5.13 3.43
N LEU A 41 8.60 4.66 2.26
CA LEU A 41 7.28 4.09 2.02
C LEU A 41 7.43 2.71 1.40
N ASN A 42 6.68 1.73 1.92
CA ASN A 42 6.54 0.46 1.23
C ASN A 42 5.80 0.65 -0.10
N GLY A 43 6.15 -0.12 -1.12
CA GLY A 43 5.57 0.01 -2.46
C GLY A 43 4.29 -0.80 -2.68
N ASP A 44 3.85 -1.57 -1.71
CA ASP A 44 2.75 -2.53 -1.75
C ASP A 44 1.54 -2.10 -0.92
N MET A 45 1.24 -0.81 -0.93
CA MET A 45 0.09 -0.24 -0.22
C MET A 45 -0.47 1.01 -0.91
N CYS A 46 -1.75 1.27 -0.69
CA CYS A 46 -2.42 2.52 -1.04
C CYS A 46 -2.92 3.18 0.24
N LEU A 47 -2.65 4.47 0.43
CA LEU A 47 -3.05 5.16 1.66
C LEU A 47 -3.25 6.67 1.45
N GLU A 48 -3.96 7.26 2.40
CA GLU A 48 -3.96 8.71 2.62
C GLU A 48 -3.29 9.00 3.97
N LEU A 49 -2.31 9.88 3.98
CA LEU A 49 -1.56 10.25 5.18
C LEU A 49 -1.13 11.71 5.11
N ASP A 50 -1.21 12.42 6.21
CA ASP A 50 -0.63 13.75 6.34
C ASP A 50 0.90 13.63 6.55
N PHE A 51 1.64 13.57 5.44
CA PHE A 51 3.10 13.48 5.46
C PHE A 51 3.76 14.70 6.10
N ALA A 52 3.13 15.87 6.00
CA ALA A 52 3.65 17.09 6.62
C ALA A 52 3.57 17.00 8.15
N ALA A 53 2.44 16.54 8.69
CA ALA A 53 2.26 16.30 10.12
C ALA A 53 3.20 15.20 10.64
N LEU A 54 3.38 14.11 9.90
CA LEU A 54 4.32 13.03 10.23
C LEU A 54 5.76 13.59 10.32
N LEU A 55 6.20 14.36 9.34
CA LEU A 55 7.54 14.97 9.33
C LEU A 55 7.70 16.00 10.47
N ALA A 56 6.68 16.80 10.74
CA ALA A 56 6.68 17.75 11.85
C ALA A 56 6.79 17.04 13.20
N THR A 57 6.07 15.94 13.40
CA THR A 57 6.13 15.08 14.59
C THR A 57 7.54 14.51 14.77
N HIS A 58 8.13 13.99 13.69
CA HIS A 58 9.50 13.45 13.72
C HIS A 58 10.52 14.52 14.19
N ARG A 59 10.45 15.72 13.61
CA ARG A 59 11.35 16.83 13.96
C ARG A 59 11.15 17.30 15.39
N ALA A 60 9.89 17.41 15.86
CA ALA A 60 9.57 17.84 17.22
C ALA A 60 10.09 16.86 18.27
N ASN A 61 9.94 15.57 18.02
CA ASN A 61 10.34 14.50 18.95
C ASN A 61 11.83 14.19 18.91
N ARG A 62 12.56 14.65 17.91
CA ARG A 62 14.01 14.42 17.72
C ARG A 62 14.38 12.93 17.85
N THR A 63 13.60 12.07 17.21
CA THR A 63 13.82 10.63 17.18
C THR A 63 14.64 10.25 15.95
N LEU A 64 15.33 9.09 15.98
CA LEU A 64 16.07 8.62 14.81
C LEU A 64 15.17 8.04 13.72
N ALA A 65 14.01 7.53 14.09
CA ALA A 65 12.92 7.19 13.17
C ALA A 65 11.58 7.51 13.82
N THR A 66 10.56 7.72 13.00
CA THR A 66 9.16 7.85 13.43
C THR A 66 8.31 6.97 12.52
N LEU A 67 7.64 5.99 13.14
CA LEU A 67 6.81 5.01 12.44
C LEU A 67 5.37 5.50 12.40
N ALA A 68 4.74 5.46 11.23
CA ALA A 68 3.31 5.69 11.11
C ALA A 68 2.56 4.41 11.52
N LEU A 69 1.72 4.55 12.54
CA LEU A 69 0.91 3.47 13.10
C LEU A 69 -0.57 3.77 12.89
N ARG A 70 -1.37 2.72 12.84
CA ARG A 70 -2.82 2.79 12.74
C ARG A 70 -3.46 1.88 13.79
N ASP A 71 -4.52 2.34 14.41
CA ASP A 71 -5.39 1.46 15.16
C ASP A 71 -6.27 0.68 14.18
N ASP A 72 -5.98 -0.60 14.02
CA ASP A 72 -6.61 -1.48 13.03
C ASP A 72 -6.86 -2.84 13.65
N GLU A 73 -8.00 -3.45 13.37
CA GLU A 73 -8.39 -4.76 13.92
C GLU A 73 -7.42 -5.88 13.50
N ARG A 74 -6.73 -5.71 12.36
CA ARG A 74 -5.73 -6.65 11.83
C ARG A 74 -4.39 -6.61 12.57
N LYS A 75 -4.27 -5.89 13.70
CA LYS A 75 -3.05 -5.90 14.54
C LYS A 75 -2.61 -7.29 14.95
N GLY A 76 -3.56 -8.23 15.10
CA GLY A 76 -3.24 -9.63 15.41
C GLY A 76 -2.56 -10.38 14.27
N GLU A 77 -2.85 -10.01 13.04
CA GLU A 77 -2.33 -10.62 11.82
C GLU A 77 -0.98 -10.02 11.41
N PHE A 78 -0.90 -8.70 11.32
CA PHE A 78 0.30 -7.98 10.87
C PHE A 78 1.29 -7.67 11.99
N GLY A 79 0.93 -7.91 13.23
CA GLY A 79 1.71 -7.55 14.42
C GLY A 79 1.41 -6.14 14.90
N SER A 80 1.56 -5.92 16.22
CA SER A 80 1.34 -4.62 16.84
C SER A 80 2.61 -4.04 17.41
N ILE A 81 2.72 -2.69 17.33
CA ILE A 81 3.79 -1.91 17.93
C ILE A 81 3.18 -1.08 19.06
N GLY A 82 3.68 -1.27 20.28
CA GLY A 82 3.28 -0.51 21.46
C GLY A 82 4.07 0.78 21.57
N TYR A 83 3.40 1.83 22.05
CA TYR A 83 4.03 3.14 22.33
C TYR A 83 3.69 3.60 23.74
N ASP A 84 4.63 4.34 24.34
CA ASP A 84 4.51 4.93 25.66
C ASP A 84 3.82 6.32 25.63
N PRO A 85 3.56 6.96 26.80
CA PRO A 85 2.95 8.30 26.87
C PRO A 85 3.76 9.41 26.17
N THR A 86 5.03 9.20 25.87
CA THR A 86 5.86 10.15 25.11
C THR A 86 5.73 9.96 23.59
N GLY A 87 4.97 8.97 23.14
CA GLY A 87 4.88 8.57 21.73
C GLY A 87 6.11 7.82 21.23
N SER A 88 6.92 7.26 22.12
CA SER A 88 8.07 6.43 21.76
C SER A 88 7.67 4.96 21.71
N VAL A 89 8.23 4.21 20.75
CA VAL A 89 8.06 2.76 20.69
C VAL A 89 8.61 2.11 21.94
N CYS A 90 7.78 1.35 22.65
CA CYS A 90 8.15 0.59 23.84
C CYS A 90 7.98 -0.93 23.67
N ARG A 91 7.20 -1.38 22.70
CA ARG A 91 7.03 -2.79 22.36
C ARG A 91 7.01 -3.00 20.83
N PHE A 92 7.66 -4.05 20.38
CA PHE A 92 7.65 -4.49 19.00
C PHE A 92 7.20 -5.95 18.92
N THR A 93 5.93 -6.20 18.69
CA THR A 93 5.29 -7.53 18.74
C THR A 93 5.63 -8.25 20.05
N ASP A 94 6.10 -9.48 19.98
CA ASP A 94 6.66 -10.30 21.07
C ASP A 94 8.21 -10.25 21.15
N ARG A 95 8.86 -9.47 20.26
CA ARG A 95 10.34 -9.47 20.13
C ARG A 95 11.04 -8.58 21.16
N ILE A 96 10.37 -7.53 21.60
CA ILE A 96 10.86 -6.63 22.66
C ILE A 96 9.68 -6.00 23.37
N ASP A 97 9.76 -5.90 24.70
CA ASP A 97 8.86 -5.14 25.55
C ASP A 97 9.70 -4.41 26.61
N LEU A 98 9.66 -3.09 26.56
CA LEU A 98 10.36 -2.19 27.50
C LEU A 98 9.45 -1.68 28.62
N GLY A 99 8.17 -2.09 28.59
CA GLY A 99 7.13 -1.63 29.52
C GLY A 99 6.60 -0.23 29.25
N GLY A 100 5.61 0.19 30.04
CA GLY A 100 5.05 1.54 29.96
C GLY A 100 4.14 1.79 28.78
N GLU A 101 3.60 0.76 28.15
CA GLU A 101 2.70 0.90 26.99
C GLU A 101 1.44 1.68 27.35
N LEU A 102 1.17 2.75 26.58
CA LEU A 102 -0.06 3.53 26.62
C LEU A 102 -1.09 3.00 25.60
N GLY A 103 -0.62 2.58 24.44
CA GLY A 103 -1.45 2.08 23.36
C GLY A 103 -0.61 1.40 22.29
N SER A 104 -1.28 0.84 21.29
CA SER A 104 -0.60 0.14 20.21
C SER A 104 -1.27 0.35 18.87
N GLY A 105 -0.50 0.18 17.79
CA GLY A 105 -0.98 0.24 16.42
C GLY A 105 -0.25 -0.74 15.51
N LEU A 106 -0.86 -0.97 14.36
CA LEU A 106 -0.25 -1.64 13.23
C LEU A 106 0.68 -0.68 12.50
N PHE A 107 1.90 -1.10 12.15
CA PHE A 107 2.79 -0.34 11.27
C PHE A 107 2.29 -0.37 9.84
N ILE A 108 2.00 0.80 9.28
CA ILE A 108 1.38 0.94 7.96
C ILE A 108 2.39 1.06 6.81
N GLY A 109 3.65 0.71 7.03
CA GLY A 109 4.68 0.74 5.98
C GLY A 109 5.21 2.14 5.63
N VAL A 110 4.92 3.16 6.45
CA VAL A 110 5.43 4.53 6.27
C VAL A 110 6.23 4.96 7.48
N GLN A 111 7.39 5.54 7.24
CA GLN A 111 8.25 6.07 8.29
C GLN A 111 9.07 7.26 7.83
N VAL A 112 9.45 8.11 8.77
CA VAL A 112 10.49 9.13 8.59
C VAL A 112 11.75 8.63 9.28
N MET A 113 12.89 8.82 8.65
CA MET A 113 14.19 8.48 9.20
C MET A 113 15.14 9.68 9.17
N SER A 114 15.88 9.86 10.25
CA SER A 114 17.02 10.78 10.29
C SER A 114 18.24 10.12 9.64
N PRO A 115 19.11 10.87 8.94
CA PRO A 115 20.32 10.33 8.32
C PRO A 115 21.26 9.62 9.29
N GLU A 116 21.25 10.00 10.56
CA GLU A 116 22.05 9.37 11.62
C GLU A 116 21.71 7.89 11.82
N MET A 117 20.54 7.44 11.34
CA MET A 117 20.16 6.03 11.35
C MET A 117 21.10 5.16 10.52
N PHE A 118 21.69 5.70 9.45
CA PHE A 118 22.66 4.97 8.63
C PHE A 118 23.90 4.47 9.42
N ALA A 119 24.29 5.19 10.48
CA ALA A 119 25.40 4.78 11.33
C ALA A 119 25.07 3.55 12.21
N ARG A 120 23.79 3.15 12.28
CA ARG A 120 23.31 1.98 13.03
C ARG A 120 22.97 0.79 12.15
N MET A 121 23.04 0.98 10.84
CA MET A 121 22.80 -0.10 9.90
C MET A 121 23.99 -1.04 9.84
N PRO A 122 23.78 -2.36 9.72
CA PRO A 122 24.84 -3.32 9.50
C PRO A 122 25.66 -2.98 8.24
N SER A 123 26.94 -3.39 8.23
CA SER A 123 27.80 -3.25 7.07
C SER A 123 27.51 -4.27 5.96
N GLY A 124 26.61 -5.20 6.17
CA GLY A 124 26.16 -6.21 5.20
C GLY A 124 25.32 -5.61 4.08
N GLU A 125 25.23 -6.32 2.94
CA GLU A 125 24.42 -5.88 1.81
C GLU A 125 22.93 -6.21 1.97
N ALA A 126 22.59 -7.26 2.72
CA ALA A 126 21.20 -7.71 2.91
C ALA A 126 20.87 -7.81 4.40
N PHE A 127 19.85 -7.06 4.84
CA PHE A 127 19.32 -7.06 6.20
C PHE A 127 17.94 -6.42 6.25
N GLU A 128 17.20 -6.70 7.32
CA GLU A 128 15.87 -6.16 7.55
C GLU A 128 15.90 -4.98 8.53
N ILE A 129 15.10 -3.94 8.29
CA ILE A 129 15.14 -2.71 9.10
C ILE A 129 14.68 -2.96 10.54
N ILE A 130 13.68 -3.82 10.77
CA ILE A 130 13.12 -4.06 12.10
C ILE A 130 14.09 -4.91 12.94
N PRO A 131 14.39 -6.17 12.58
CA PRO A 131 15.22 -7.04 13.44
C PRO A 131 16.68 -6.57 13.56
N ASP A 132 17.23 -6.01 12.50
CA ASP A 132 18.66 -5.76 12.42
C ASP A 132 19.07 -4.33 12.78
N VAL A 133 18.09 -3.39 12.79
CA VAL A 133 18.36 -1.98 13.12
C VAL A 133 17.49 -1.50 14.28
N TYR A 134 16.15 -1.62 14.19
CA TYR A 134 15.28 -1.04 15.21
C TYR A 134 15.33 -1.78 16.55
N LEU A 135 15.29 -3.11 16.55
CA LEU A 135 15.36 -3.86 17.81
C LEU A 135 16.70 -3.66 18.55
N PRO A 136 17.86 -3.69 17.88
CA PRO A 136 19.14 -3.32 18.51
C PRO A 136 19.17 -1.87 19.01
N ALA A 137 18.62 -0.93 18.24
CA ALA A 137 18.56 0.48 18.64
C ALA A 137 17.71 0.67 19.90
N LEU A 138 16.53 0.07 19.98
CA LEU A 138 15.65 0.11 21.16
C LEU A 138 16.32 -0.51 22.39
N ARG A 139 17.01 -1.65 22.24
CA ARG A 139 17.79 -2.27 23.34
C ARG A 139 18.93 -1.38 23.85
N ALA A 140 19.48 -0.55 22.95
CA ALA A 140 20.50 0.45 23.31
C ALA A 140 19.93 1.76 23.86
N GLY A 141 18.62 1.84 24.13
CA GLY A 141 17.96 3.03 24.65
C GLY A 141 17.73 4.14 23.62
N VAL A 142 17.85 3.83 22.32
CA VAL A 142 17.59 4.80 21.25
C VAL A 142 16.08 4.95 21.06
N ARG A 143 15.62 6.19 21.03
CA ARG A 143 14.20 6.48 20.83
C ARG A 143 13.80 6.36 19.37
N ILE A 144 12.74 5.58 19.13
CA ILE A 144 11.99 5.51 17.88
C ILE A 144 10.59 6.05 18.19
N GLY A 145 10.17 7.08 17.47
CA GLY A 145 8.87 7.72 17.67
C GLY A 145 7.73 7.03 16.92
N THR A 146 6.52 7.43 17.24
CA THR A 146 5.31 7.00 16.52
C THR A 146 4.49 8.20 16.07
N PHE A 147 3.73 7.99 15.01
CA PHE A 147 2.71 8.90 14.50
C PHE A 147 1.45 8.09 14.23
N LEU A 148 0.32 8.50 14.80
CA LEU A 148 -0.94 7.75 14.63
C LEU A 148 -1.73 8.29 13.44
N GLN A 149 -1.94 7.44 12.43
CA GLN A 149 -2.87 7.72 11.35
C GLN A 149 -4.30 7.58 11.89
N PRO A 150 -5.19 8.57 11.66
CA PRO A 150 -6.60 8.42 11.99
C PRO A 150 -7.23 7.22 11.29
N ALA A 151 -8.02 6.43 12.04
CA ALA A 151 -8.69 5.24 11.49
C ALA A 151 -9.67 5.56 10.34
N THR A 152 -10.11 6.83 10.23
CA THR A 152 -10.96 7.31 9.13
C THR A 152 -10.21 7.52 7.81
N GLN A 153 -8.87 7.63 7.85
CA GLN A 153 -8.07 7.73 6.63
C GLN A 153 -7.87 6.34 6.03
N PRO A 154 -7.95 6.20 4.70
CA PRO A 154 -7.78 4.90 4.06
C PRO A 154 -6.34 4.39 4.16
N TRP A 155 -6.23 3.09 4.33
CA TRP A 155 -5.00 2.31 4.20
C TRP A 155 -5.37 0.91 3.70
N TRP A 156 -4.84 0.54 2.55
CA TRP A 156 -5.09 -0.75 1.92
C TRP A 156 -3.75 -1.38 1.53
N PRO A 157 -3.35 -2.50 2.14
CA PRO A 157 -2.25 -3.32 1.63
C PRO A 157 -2.65 -3.88 0.26
N VAL A 158 -1.66 -4.12 -0.60
CA VAL A 158 -1.84 -4.71 -1.94
C VAL A 158 -0.76 -5.76 -2.23
N GLY A 159 -0.24 -6.39 -1.19
CA GLY A 159 0.83 -7.40 -1.27
C GLY A 159 0.36 -8.76 -1.78
N THR A 160 -0.94 -9.04 -1.76
CA THR A 160 -1.54 -10.28 -2.26
C THR A 160 -2.64 -9.98 -3.28
N PRO A 161 -3.01 -10.96 -4.16
CA PRO A 161 -4.12 -10.76 -5.08
C PRO A 161 -5.44 -10.43 -4.39
N GLY A 162 -5.76 -11.04 -3.24
CA GLY A 162 -6.96 -10.75 -2.46
C GLY A 162 -6.96 -9.31 -1.94
N GLU A 163 -5.86 -8.86 -1.36
CA GLU A 163 -5.70 -7.47 -0.91
C GLU A 163 -5.81 -6.47 -2.06
N LEU A 164 -5.23 -6.78 -3.22
CA LEU A 164 -5.37 -5.94 -4.42
C LEU A 164 -6.84 -5.82 -4.84
N LEU A 165 -7.59 -6.91 -4.83
CA LEU A 165 -9.01 -6.91 -5.13
C LEU A 165 -9.79 -6.07 -4.13
N ASP A 166 -9.59 -6.30 -2.84
CA ASP A 166 -10.26 -5.59 -1.75
C ASP A 166 -9.94 -4.08 -1.77
N ALA A 167 -8.69 -3.71 -2.05
CA ALA A 167 -8.28 -2.32 -2.20
C ALA A 167 -9.04 -1.63 -3.35
N ASN A 168 -9.20 -2.29 -4.50
CA ASN A 168 -9.95 -1.75 -5.63
C ASN A 168 -11.44 -1.60 -5.31
N ILE A 169 -12.06 -2.58 -4.66
CA ILE A 169 -13.47 -2.52 -4.22
C ILE A 169 -13.66 -1.39 -3.21
N ALA A 170 -12.77 -1.29 -2.22
CA ALA A 170 -12.81 -0.24 -1.21
C ALA A 170 -12.65 1.15 -1.82
N ALA A 171 -11.73 1.32 -2.78
CA ALA A 171 -11.53 2.57 -3.49
C ALA A 171 -12.79 2.98 -4.29
N LEU A 172 -13.45 2.06 -4.98
CA LEU A 172 -14.73 2.34 -5.65
C LEU A 172 -15.80 2.82 -4.68
N ARG A 173 -15.96 2.13 -3.55
CA ARG A 173 -16.94 2.50 -2.51
C ARG A 173 -16.63 3.87 -1.91
N GLN A 174 -15.36 4.17 -1.67
CA GLN A 174 -14.93 5.46 -1.15
C GLN A 174 -15.20 6.59 -2.15
N GLU A 175 -14.92 6.40 -3.43
CA GLU A 175 -15.20 7.41 -4.46
C GLU A 175 -16.70 7.75 -4.52
N VAL A 176 -17.57 6.75 -4.46
CA VAL A 176 -19.02 6.96 -4.38
C VAL A 176 -19.42 7.67 -3.09
N GLY A 177 -18.85 7.28 -1.95
CA GLY A 177 -19.07 7.95 -0.67
C GLY A 177 -18.62 9.43 -0.65
N ARG A 178 -17.67 9.79 -1.51
CA ARG A 178 -17.23 11.18 -1.75
C ARG A 178 -18.09 11.93 -2.79
N GLY A 179 -19.22 11.36 -3.21
CA GLY A 179 -20.15 11.97 -4.16
C GLY A 179 -19.73 11.85 -5.63
N ARG A 180 -18.80 10.92 -5.96
CA ARG A 180 -18.46 10.60 -7.35
C ARG A 180 -19.52 9.69 -7.96
N ASP A 181 -19.62 9.71 -9.30
CA ASP A 181 -20.54 8.84 -10.00
C ASP A 181 -20.25 7.35 -9.73
N ALA A 182 -21.31 6.60 -9.44
CA ALA A 182 -21.22 5.15 -9.21
C ALA A 182 -20.79 4.40 -10.48
N LEU A 183 -20.98 4.97 -11.65
CA LEU A 183 -20.49 4.43 -12.93
C LEU A 183 -19.50 5.39 -13.55
N ARG A 184 -18.27 4.94 -13.75
CA ARG A 184 -17.23 5.71 -14.43
C ARG A 184 -16.76 4.95 -15.65
N VAL A 185 -16.95 5.55 -16.83
CA VAL A 185 -16.61 4.94 -18.11
C VAL A 185 -15.69 5.89 -18.86
N ALA A 186 -14.55 5.41 -19.30
CA ALA A 186 -13.62 6.18 -20.12
C ALA A 186 -14.27 6.51 -21.48
N ALA A 187 -13.95 7.68 -22.03
CA ALA A 187 -14.58 8.19 -23.24
C ALA A 187 -14.36 7.30 -24.49
N ASP A 188 -13.25 6.55 -24.51
CA ASP A 188 -12.87 5.65 -25.59
C ASP A 188 -13.22 4.17 -25.31
N ALA A 189 -13.87 3.89 -24.19
CA ALA A 189 -14.38 2.55 -23.88
C ALA A 189 -15.62 2.23 -24.74
N ARG A 190 -15.78 0.95 -25.10
CA ARG A 190 -16.92 0.45 -25.84
C ARG A 190 -17.77 -0.45 -24.98
N VAL A 191 -19.00 -0.06 -24.68
CA VAL A 191 -19.89 -0.81 -23.79
C VAL A 191 -21.19 -1.12 -24.53
N GLU A 192 -21.38 -2.39 -24.87
CA GLU A 192 -22.63 -2.91 -25.44
C GLU A 192 -23.45 -3.71 -24.39
N GLY A 193 -22.82 -4.04 -23.25
CA GLY A 193 -23.43 -4.75 -22.14
C GLY A 193 -24.05 -3.84 -21.09
N GLN A 194 -24.46 -4.43 -19.97
CA GLN A 194 -25.06 -3.72 -18.84
C GLN A 194 -24.00 -3.41 -17.77
N LEU A 195 -23.98 -2.16 -17.30
CA LEU A 195 -23.19 -1.75 -16.14
C LEU A 195 -24.09 -1.61 -14.91
N VAL A 196 -23.60 -2.11 -13.77
CA VAL A 196 -24.23 -1.99 -12.45
C VAL A 196 -23.22 -1.34 -11.50
N GLY A 197 -23.55 -0.16 -10.97
CA GLY A 197 -22.63 0.57 -10.09
C GLY A 197 -22.56 -0.03 -8.67
N PRO A 198 -21.49 0.26 -7.93
CA PRO A 198 -20.27 0.95 -8.40
C PRO A 198 -19.46 0.13 -9.40
N ALA A 199 -19.01 0.76 -10.49
CA ALA A 199 -18.14 0.13 -11.46
C ALA A 199 -17.26 1.15 -12.20
N TRP A 200 -16.07 0.72 -12.59
CA TRP A 200 -15.14 1.52 -13.40
C TRP A 200 -14.77 0.76 -14.68
N VAL A 201 -14.90 1.44 -15.82
CA VAL A 201 -14.48 0.93 -17.14
C VAL A 201 -13.38 1.84 -17.68
N GLY A 202 -12.17 1.33 -17.74
CA GLY A 202 -10.96 2.06 -18.15
C GLY A 202 -10.83 2.28 -19.65
N ALA A 203 -9.82 3.07 -20.01
CA ALA A 203 -9.56 3.50 -21.39
C ALA A 203 -9.41 2.32 -22.35
N GLY A 204 -10.08 2.37 -23.50
CA GLY A 204 -10.03 1.34 -24.54
C GLY A 204 -10.61 -0.01 -24.13
N ALA A 205 -11.24 -0.12 -22.95
CA ALA A 205 -11.89 -1.37 -22.56
C ALA A 205 -13.13 -1.67 -23.42
N VAL A 206 -13.42 -2.96 -23.60
CA VAL A 206 -14.55 -3.44 -24.40
C VAL A 206 -15.42 -4.37 -23.57
N VAL A 207 -16.69 -4.05 -23.48
CA VAL A 207 -17.73 -4.88 -22.86
C VAL A 207 -18.70 -5.32 -23.96
N ALA A 208 -18.66 -6.61 -24.31
CA ALA A 208 -19.50 -7.15 -25.37
C ALA A 208 -20.98 -7.24 -24.93
N ARG A 209 -21.85 -7.47 -25.92
CA ARG A 209 -23.30 -7.59 -25.71
C ARG A 209 -23.64 -8.62 -24.63
N ASP A 210 -24.75 -8.40 -23.95
CA ASP A 210 -25.29 -9.29 -22.91
C ASP A 210 -24.34 -9.53 -21.72
N ALA A 211 -23.15 -8.92 -21.68
CA ALA A 211 -22.29 -8.94 -20.51
C ALA A 211 -22.84 -8.03 -19.41
N ARG A 212 -22.64 -8.41 -18.14
CA ARG A 212 -23.04 -7.64 -16.97
C ARG A 212 -21.84 -7.37 -16.07
N ILE A 213 -21.53 -6.09 -15.87
CA ILE A 213 -20.37 -5.61 -15.12
C ILE A 213 -20.84 -4.91 -13.85
N GLY A 214 -20.41 -5.43 -12.70
CA GLY A 214 -20.73 -4.87 -11.39
C GLY A 214 -21.88 -5.60 -10.67
N PRO A 215 -22.14 -5.21 -9.39
CA PRO A 215 -21.48 -4.09 -8.70
C PRO A 215 -20.00 -4.37 -8.37
N HIS A 216 -19.30 -3.30 -7.98
CA HIS A 216 -17.90 -3.30 -7.54
C HIS A 216 -16.93 -3.98 -8.54
N ALA A 217 -17.10 -3.71 -9.82
CA ALA A 217 -16.21 -4.22 -10.85
C ALA A 217 -15.30 -3.12 -11.42
N VAL A 218 -14.02 -3.46 -11.59
CA VAL A 218 -13.02 -2.59 -12.21
C VAL A 218 -12.50 -3.26 -13.47
N LEU A 219 -12.73 -2.65 -14.61
CA LEU A 219 -12.10 -3.01 -15.87
C LEU A 219 -10.95 -2.02 -16.13
N CYS A 220 -9.72 -2.49 -16.05
CA CYS A 220 -8.56 -1.67 -16.38
C CYS A 220 -8.47 -1.37 -17.88
N ALA A 221 -7.49 -0.55 -18.25
CA ALA A 221 -7.30 -0.16 -19.64
C ALA A 221 -7.17 -1.37 -20.58
N ARG A 222 -7.88 -1.32 -21.72
CA ARG A 222 -7.90 -2.35 -22.76
C ARG A 222 -8.34 -3.76 -22.28
N ALA A 223 -9.00 -3.86 -21.13
CA ALA A 223 -9.64 -5.12 -20.74
C ALA A 223 -10.79 -5.44 -21.70
N HIS A 224 -10.92 -6.72 -22.07
CA HIS A 224 -11.94 -7.20 -22.98
C HIS A 224 -12.85 -8.21 -22.26
N VAL A 225 -14.15 -7.93 -22.20
CA VAL A 225 -15.15 -8.80 -21.60
C VAL A 225 -16.05 -9.39 -22.67
N GLY A 226 -16.02 -10.72 -22.80
CA GLY A 226 -16.78 -11.46 -23.80
C GLY A 226 -18.29 -11.44 -23.56
N ALA A 227 -19.05 -11.76 -24.63
CA ALA A 227 -20.52 -11.70 -24.62
C ALA A 227 -21.13 -12.61 -23.52
N GLY A 228 -22.12 -12.08 -22.81
CA GLY A 228 -22.84 -12.80 -21.76
C GLY A 228 -22.05 -13.08 -20.48
N ALA A 229 -20.81 -12.56 -20.35
CA ALA A 229 -20.01 -12.72 -19.12
C ALA A 229 -20.57 -11.87 -17.98
N ARG A 230 -20.33 -12.29 -16.73
CA ARG A 230 -20.74 -11.59 -15.50
C ARG A 230 -19.54 -11.35 -14.60
N LEU A 231 -19.36 -10.13 -14.16
CA LEU A 231 -18.32 -9.73 -13.21
C LEU A 231 -18.95 -9.02 -12.02
N VAL A 232 -18.76 -9.56 -10.83
CA VAL A 232 -19.21 -8.99 -9.56
C VAL A 232 -18.04 -8.99 -8.58
N ASP A 233 -17.84 -7.92 -7.83
CA ASP A 233 -16.71 -7.79 -6.89
C ASP A 233 -15.38 -8.25 -7.53
N SER A 234 -15.10 -7.83 -8.76
CA SER A 234 -14.04 -8.40 -9.58
C SER A 234 -13.22 -7.34 -10.31
N LEU A 235 -11.97 -7.69 -10.60
CA LEU A 235 -11.00 -6.84 -11.27
C LEU A 235 -10.53 -7.51 -12.58
N ALA A 236 -10.58 -6.79 -13.69
CA ALA A 236 -9.89 -7.17 -14.91
C ALA A 236 -8.68 -6.27 -15.12
N LEU A 237 -7.47 -6.82 -15.03
CA LEU A 237 -6.21 -6.11 -15.18
C LEU A 237 -6.02 -5.56 -16.61
N PRO A 238 -5.06 -4.65 -16.84
CA PRO A 238 -4.85 -4.08 -18.16
C PRO A 238 -4.65 -5.14 -19.24
N GLY A 239 -5.49 -5.09 -20.29
CA GLY A 239 -5.44 -6.04 -21.41
C GLY A 239 -5.98 -7.44 -21.11
N ALA A 240 -6.58 -7.69 -19.95
CA ALA A 240 -7.18 -9.00 -19.62
C ALA A 240 -8.33 -9.36 -20.58
N GLU A 241 -8.43 -10.63 -20.93
CA GLU A 241 -9.49 -11.20 -21.76
C GLU A 241 -10.40 -12.11 -20.94
N VAL A 242 -11.59 -11.64 -20.61
CA VAL A 242 -12.62 -12.43 -19.92
C VAL A 242 -13.45 -13.19 -20.96
N ALA A 243 -13.46 -14.52 -20.89
CA ALA A 243 -14.15 -15.36 -21.84
C ALA A 243 -15.68 -15.12 -21.86
N ALA A 244 -16.29 -15.34 -23.01
CA ALA A 244 -17.75 -15.24 -23.14
C ALA A 244 -18.47 -16.21 -22.18
N ARG A 245 -19.60 -15.78 -21.62
CA ARG A 245 -20.47 -16.53 -20.69
C ARG A 245 -19.79 -16.97 -19.39
N SER A 246 -18.59 -16.49 -19.08
CA SER A 246 -17.96 -16.75 -17.80
C SER A 246 -18.63 -15.95 -16.67
N ALA A 247 -18.58 -16.50 -15.44
CA ALA A 247 -19.00 -15.81 -14.23
C ALA A 247 -17.78 -15.63 -13.31
N LEU A 248 -17.50 -14.38 -13.01
CA LEU A 248 -16.44 -13.99 -12.08
C LEU A 248 -17.08 -13.32 -10.89
N GLU A 249 -16.80 -13.84 -9.71
CA GLU A 249 -17.16 -13.27 -8.41
C GLU A 249 -15.95 -13.35 -7.50
N ARG A 250 -15.60 -12.24 -6.86
CA ARG A 250 -14.37 -12.09 -6.08
C ARG A 250 -13.14 -12.66 -6.83
N ALA A 251 -12.91 -12.14 -8.04
CA ALA A 251 -11.89 -12.67 -8.93
C ALA A 251 -11.09 -11.59 -9.63
N ILE A 252 -9.86 -11.93 -10.01
CA ILE A 252 -8.99 -11.09 -10.82
C ILE A 252 -8.72 -11.78 -12.14
N ALA A 253 -9.10 -11.15 -13.25
CA ALA A 253 -8.73 -11.60 -14.59
C ALA A 253 -7.42 -10.90 -15.03
N PHE A 254 -6.48 -11.67 -15.57
CA PHE A 254 -5.22 -11.15 -16.12
C PHE A 254 -4.83 -12.00 -17.36
N GLU A 255 -4.46 -11.33 -18.43
CA GLU A 255 -4.29 -11.97 -19.73
C GLU A 255 -5.53 -12.83 -20.07
N LYS A 256 -5.39 -14.16 -20.15
CA LYS A 256 -6.47 -15.15 -20.36
C LYS A 256 -6.73 -16.02 -19.13
N GLU A 257 -6.12 -15.66 -18.01
CA GLU A 257 -6.21 -16.40 -16.75
C GLU A 257 -7.12 -15.71 -15.75
N VAL A 258 -7.54 -16.45 -14.72
CA VAL A 258 -8.39 -15.94 -13.64
C VAL A 258 -7.89 -16.49 -12.32
N TRP A 259 -7.52 -15.56 -11.43
CA TRP A 259 -7.35 -15.85 -10.02
C TRP A 259 -8.71 -15.71 -9.31
N ARG A 260 -9.01 -16.58 -8.36
CA ARG A 260 -10.21 -16.52 -7.51
C ARG A 260 -9.80 -16.48 -6.05
N ASP A 261 -10.54 -15.68 -5.29
CA ASP A 261 -10.50 -15.69 -3.84
C ASP A 261 -11.13 -17.01 -3.38
N GLY A 262 -10.33 -17.86 -2.72
CA GLY A 262 -10.68 -19.25 -2.38
C GLY A 262 -11.71 -19.41 -1.29
#